data_f7119608d479e36ee7a22c933e116236
#
_entry.id   f7119608d479e36ee7a22c933e116236
#
_cell.length_a   1.000
_cell.length_b   1.000
_cell.length_c   1.000
_cell.angle_alpha   90.00
_cell.angle_beta   90.00
_cell.angle_gamma   90.00
#
_symmetry.space_group_name_H-M   'P 1'
#
loop_
_entity.id
_entity.type
_entity.pdbx_description
1 polymer ?
#
loop_
_entity_poly.entity_id
_entity_poly.type
_entity_poly.pdbx_seq_one_letter_code
_entity_poly.pdbx_strand_id
1 'polypeptide(L)'
;MENNTAPGPDHIPVEFFQICWEIIKGEIMEMFEEFSNNNMDIGRLNYGTITLIPKIKDANKIQQYRLICLLNVIYKIFTKTLMLRLEKVLERIINRGQSAFLKGRNIMEGIMCLHEIIHDTKWRKKEGLMLKLDFEKVYDKINWNFILECLAQRGFPAKWCLWVKEVMSSGTLSVKVNDRLGAYFKSGKGVRQRGSFIPPPVQYSC
;
A
#
# COMPACT_ATOMS: atom_id res chain seq x y z
N MET A 1 4.65 -2.19 14.98
CA MET A 1 5.62 -2.17 13.85
C MET A 1 6.78 -3.04 14.27
N GLU A 2 7.42 -3.71 13.32
CA GLU A 2 8.56 -4.60 13.61
C GLU A 2 9.81 -3.77 13.90
N ASN A 3 10.61 -4.23 14.87
CA ASN A 3 11.91 -3.66 15.20
C ASN A 3 12.94 -3.96 14.09
N ASN A 4 14.07 -3.28 14.10
CA ASN A 4 15.16 -3.43 13.14
C ASN A 4 14.75 -3.16 11.68
N THR A 5 13.75 -2.31 11.47
CA THR A 5 13.40 -1.84 10.11
C THR A 5 14.22 -0.59 9.77
N ALA A 6 14.69 -0.53 8.51
CA ALA A 6 15.43 0.64 8.05
C ALA A 6 14.60 1.93 8.21
N PRO A 7 15.16 2.98 8.81
CA PRO A 7 14.50 4.27 8.98
C PRO A 7 14.26 4.96 7.63
N GLY A 8 13.47 6.01 7.64
CA GLY A 8 13.28 6.92 6.51
C GLY A 8 14.44 7.92 6.34
N PRO A 9 14.23 8.93 5.48
CA PRO A 9 15.21 10.01 5.29
C PRO A 9 15.53 10.84 6.54
N ASP A 10 14.65 10.82 7.55
CA ASP A 10 14.82 11.46 8.85
C ASP A 10 15.74 10.70 9.80
N HIS A 11 16.14 9.47 9.43
CA HIS A 11 16.97 8.59 10.23
C HIS A 11 16.39 8.22 11.62
N ILE A 12 15.10 8.47 11.87
CA ILE A 12 14.45 8.13 13.14
C ILE A 12 13.91 6.70 13.06
N PRO A 13 14.45 5.75 13.85
CA PRO A 13 14.02 4.35 13.82
C PRO A 13 12.70 4.14 14.58
N VAL A 14 12.08 2.97 14.38
CA VAL A 14 10.82 2.60 15.06
C VAL A 14 11.00 2.54 16.58
N GLU A 15 12.15 2.08 17.03
CA GLU A 15 12.51 1.94 18.44
C GLU A 15 12.44 3.28 19.19
N PHE A 16 12.79 4.38 18.55
CA PHE A 16 12.64 5.72 19.12
C PHE A 16 11.18 6.01 19.50
N PHE A 17 10.24 5.74 18.59
CA PHE A 17 8.82 5.94 18.86
C PHE A 17 8.27 5.01 19.93
N GLN A 18 8.85 3.81 20.08
CA GLN A 18 8.44 2.86 21.13
C GLN A 18 8.96 3.27 22.50
N ILE A 19 10.21 3.67 22.59
CA ILE A 19 10.85 4.07 23.86
C ILE A 19 10.29 5.40 24.35
N CYS A 20 10.15 6.39 23.45
CA CYS A 20 9.72 7.74 23.79
C CYS A 20 8.19 7.91 23.76
N TRP A 21 7.41 6.82 23.60
CA TRP A 21 5.97 6.89 23.39
C TRP A 21 5.25 7.75 24.44
N GLU A 22 5.55 7.56 25.73
CA GLU A 22 4.89 8.30 26.80
C GLU A 22 5.15 9.82 26.75
N ILE A 23 6.26 10.22 26.15
CA ILE A 23 6.63 11.63 25.98
C ILE A 23 5.95 12.23 24.75
N ILE A 24 5.97 11.52 23.61
CA ILE A 24 5.58 12.07 22.29
C ILE A 24 4.14 11.77 21.89
N LYS A 25 3.41 10.93 22.64
CA LYS A 25 2.04 10.52 22.27
C LYS A 25 1.08 11.70 22.16
N GLY A 26 1.26 12.75 22.99
CA GLY A 26 0.43 13.95 22.96
C GLY A 26 0.51 14.65 21.61
N GLU A 27 1.71 14.98 21.17
CA GLU A 27 2.00 15.64 19.91
C GLU A 27 1.57 14.80 18.71
N ILE A 28 1.76 13.47 18.77
CA ILE A 28 1.29 12.57 17.72
C ILE A 28 -0.24 12.58 17.63
N MET A 29 -0.95 12.58 18.75
CA MET A 29 -2.42 12.65 18.76
C MET A 29 -2.93 13.99 18.23
N GLU A 30 -2.29 15.10 18.58
CA GLU A 30 -2.59 16.42 18.04
C GLU A 30 -2.39 16.47 16.53
N MET A 31 -1.28 15.92 16.01
CA MET A 31 -1.06 15.78 14.57
C MET A 31 -2.19 15.00 13.87
N PHE A 32 -2.70 13.93 14.48
CA PHE A 32 -3.85 13.18 13.94
C PHE A 32 -5.13 14.01 13.94
N GLU A 33 -5.35 14.83 14.96
CA GLU A 33 -6.50 15.71 15.05
C GLU A 33 -6.43 16.82 14.00
N GLU A 34 -5.29 17.49 13.85
CA GLU A 34 -5.04 18.46 12.79
C GLU A 34 -5.25 17.86 11.40
N PHE A 35 -4.70 16.65 11.13
CA PHE A 35 -4.93 15.94 9.88
C PHE A 35 -6.42 15.67 9.67
N SER A 36 -7.12 15.21 10.71
CA SER A 36 -8.55 14.94 10.63
C SER A 36 -9.39 16.17 10.31
N ASN A 37 -8.93 17.35 10.71
CA ASN A 37 -9.58 18.63 10.46
C ASN A 37 -9.07 19.34 9.18
N ASN A 38 -8.23 18.67 8.39
CA ASN A 38 -7.59 19.19 7.17
C ASN A 38 -6.70 20.44 7.43
N ASN A 39 -6.17 20.57 8.63
CA ASN A 39 -5.29 21.66 9.03
C ASN A 39 -3.81 21.33 8.90
N MET A 40 -3.48 20.07 8.62
CA MET A 40 -2.12 19.57 8.52
C MET A 40 -1.77 19.21 7.08
N ASP A 41 -0.64 19.70 6.58
CA ASP A 41 -0.02 19.23 5.34
C ASP A 41 0.81 17.95 5.61
N ILE A 42 0.20 16.78 5.33
CA ILE A 42 0.88 15.48 5.48
C ILE A 42 2.10 15.33 4.55
N GLY A 43 2.23 16.18 3.52
CA GLY A 43 3.37 16.23 2.63
C GLY A 43 4.69 16.47 3.37
N ARG A 44 4.65 17.20 4.50
CA ARG A 44 5.82 17.43 5.38
C ARG A 44 6.38 16.15 6.00
N LEU A 45 5.58 15.10 6.14
CA LEU A 45 5.97 13.80 6.68
C LEU A 45 6.25 12.78 5.59
N ASN A 46 5.69 13.02 4.40
CA ASN A 46 5.61 12.05 3.33
C ASN A 46 6.84 12.10 2.40
N TYR A 47 8.01 12.00 3.01
CA TYR A 47 9.28 11.88 2.28
C TYR A 47 9.70 10.43 2.18
N GLY A 48 10.29 10.07 1.03
CA GLY A 48 10.81 8.74 0.82
C GLY A 48 12.10 8.73 0.01
N THR A 49 12.97 7.79 0.36
CA THR A 49 14.18 7.50 -0.41
C THR A 49 14.05 6.13 -1.07
N ILE A 50 14.16 6.11 -2.39
CA ILE A 50 14.18 4.87 -3.17
C ILE A 50 15.62 4.35 -3.19
N THR A 51 15.80 3.14 -2.64
CA THR A 51 17.06 2.42 -2.64
C THR A 51 16.96 1.19 -3.54
N LEU A 52 18.04 0.90 -4.26
CA LEU A 52 18.15 -0.22 -5.18
C LEU A 52 18.76 -1.42 -4.48
N ILE A 53 18.05 -2.54 -4.42
CA ILE A 53 18.56 -3.81 -3.88
C ILE A 53 18.68 -4.82 -5.02
N PRO A 54 19.86 -5.42 -5.26
CA PRO A 54 20.02 -6.41 -6.31
C PRO A 54 19.18 -7.66 -6.02
N LYS A 55 18.52 -8.19 -7.05
CA LYS A 55 17.78 -9.47 -7.02
C LYS A 55 18.68 -10.66 -7.25
N ILE A 56 19.79 -10.44 -7.97
CA ILE A 56 20.76 -11.45 -8.35
C ILE A 56 22.16 -10.92 -8.07
N LYS A 57 23.11 -11.83 -7.91
CA LYS A 57 24.52 -11.50 -7.81
C LYS A 57 24.98 -10.85 -9.13
N ASP A 58 25.86 -9.85 -9.05
CA ASP A 58 26.40 -9.12 -10.21
C ASP A 58 25.33 -8.45 -11.11
N ALA A 59 24.27 -7.92 -10.49
CA ALA A 59 23.24 -7.17 -11.19
C ALA A 59 23.84 -5.94 -11.91
N ASN A 60 23.61 -5.85 -13.23
CA ASN A 60 24.13 -4.76 -14.08
C ASN A 60 23.04 -4.02 -14.87
N LYS A 61 21.78 -4.49 -14.79
CA LYS A 61 20.61 -3.87 -15.43
C LYS A 61 19.60 -3.46 -14.39
N ILE A 62 18.91 -2.33 -14.58
CA ILE A 62 17.94 -1.78 -13.64
C ILE A 62 16.79 -2.77 -13.30
N GLN A 63 16.40 -3.62 -14.25
CA GLN A 63 15.37 -4.64 -14.06
C GLN A 63 15.79 -5.72 -13.05
N GLN A 64 17.08 -5.88 -12.81
CA GLN A 64 17.65 -6.84 -11.86
C GLN A 64 17.68 -6.29 -10.43
N TYR A 65 17.22 -5.05 -10.21
CA TYR A 65 17.09 -4.46 -8.89
C TYR A 65 15.64 -4.42 -8.43
N ARG A 66 15.46 -4.46 -7.12
CA ARG A 66 14.20 -4.14 -6.44
C ARG A 66 14.28 -2.70 -5.97
N LEU A 67 13.28 -1.92 -6.32
CA LEU A 67 13.11 -0.57 -5.79
C LEU A 67 12.47 -0.68 -4.42
N ILE A 68 13.16 -0.28 -3.36
CA ILE A 68 12.61 -0.22 -2.01
C ILE A 68 12.52 1.23 -1.60
N CYS A 69 11.32 1.66 -1.25
CA CYS A 69 11.08 3.00 -0.74
C CYS A 69 11.17 3.00 0.79
N LEU A 70 12.14 3.72 1.33
CA LEU A 70 12.29 3.98 2.75
C LEU A 70 11.50 5.25 3.09
N LEU A 71 10.52 5.12 3.96
CA LEU A 71 9.62 6.19 4.39
C LEU A 71 9.84 6.51 5.87
N ASN A 72 9.61 7.74 6.26
CA ASN A 72 9.64 8.17 7.65
C ASN A 72 8.69 7.36 8.52
N VAL A 73 9.11 7.03 9.73
CA VAL A 73 8.32 6.18 10.63
C VAL A 73 7.02 6.85 11.03
N ILE A 74 7.03 8.15 11.29
CA ILE A 74 5.81 8.90 11.62
C ILE A 74 4.76 8.80 10.48
N TYR A 75 5.18 8.92 9.24
CA TYR A 75 4.28 8.72 8.09
C TYR A 75 3.74 7.29 8.03
N LYS A 76 4.57 6.27 8.34
CA LYS A 76 4.12 4.88 8.42
C LYS A 76 3.08 4.69 9.55
N ILE A 77 3.20 5.41 10.68
CA ILE A 77 2.22 5.38 11.77
C ILE A 77 0.88 5.91 11.27
N PHE A 78 0.86 7.07 10.57
CA PHE A 78 -0.35 7.63 9.96
C PHE A 78 -1.02 6.65 9.00
N THR A 79 -0.27 6.17 8.02
CA THR A 79 -0.81 5.26 7.01
C THR A 79 -1.27 3.94 7.60
N LYS A 80 -0.56 3.39 8.60
CA LYS A 80 -0.98 2.18 9.31
C LYS A 80 -2.27 2.37 10.08
N THR A 81 -2.46 3.52 10.72
CA THR A 81 -3.70 3.86 11.44
C THR A 81 -4.90 3.92 10.49
N LEU A 82 -4.74 4.57 9.33
CA LEU A 82 -5.77 4.59 8.29
C LEU A 82 -6.08 3.18 7.77
N MET A 83 -5.03 2.37 7.54
CA MET A 83 -5.22 0.99 7.09
C MET A 83 -5.97 0.14 8.10
N LEU A 84 -5.65 0.24 9.39
CA LEU A 84 -6.37 -0.48 10.45
C LEU A 84 -7.85 -0.09 10.54
N ARG A 85 -8.19 1.16 10.25
CA ARG A 85 -9.59 1.60 10.14
C ARG A 85 -10.27 1.01 8.91
N LEU A 86 -9.58 1.02 7.77
CA LEU A 86 -10.07 0.45 6.52
C LEU A 86 -10.28 -1.06 6.64
N GLU A 87 -9.36 -1.79 7.26
CA GLU A 87 -9.40 -3.24 7.44
C GLU A 87 -10.71 -3.71 8.08
N LYS A 88 -11.26 -2.94 9.02
CA LYS A 88 -12.53 -3.27 9.71
C LYS A 88 -13.75 -3.31 8.79
N VAL A 89 -13.69 -2.64 7.65
CA VAL A 89 -14.80 -2.57 6.68
C VAL A 89 -14.53 -3.35 5.40
N LEU A 90 -13.26 -3.72 5.13
CA LEU A 90 -12.86 -4.42 3.91
C LEU A 90 -13.61 -5.72 3.68
N GLU A 91 -13.86 -6.50 4.72
CA GLU A 91 -14.58 -7.78 4.62
C GLU A 91 -15.99 -7.62 4.07
N ARG A 92 -16.63 -6.47 4.31
CA ARG A 92 -18.01 -6.19 3.86
C ARG A 92 -18.07 -5.70 2.42
N ILE A 93 -16.99 -5.06 1.95
CA ILE A 93 -16.97 -4.38 0.64
C ILE A 93 -16.22 -5.19 -0.45
N ILE A 94 -15.39 -6.15 -0.03
CA ILE A 94 -14.62 -6.97 -0.97
C ILE A 94 -15.36 -8.28 -1.23
N ASN A 95 -15.49 -8.62 -2.52
CA ASN A 95 -16.12 -9.86 -2.95
C ASN A 95 -15.49 -11.08 -2.26
N ARG A 96 -16.31 -12.07 -1.91
CA ARG A 96 -15.86 -13.30 -1.25
C ARG A 96 -14.90 -14.12 -2.09
N GLY A 97 -14.98 -14.03 -3.42
CA GLY A 97 -14.04 -14.70 -4.32
C GLY A 97 -12.61 -14.17 -4.29
N GLN A 98 -12.37 -12.98 -3.70
CA GLN A 98 -11.02 -12.48 -3.50
C GLN A 98 -10.42 -13.05 -2.22
N SER A 99 -9.51 -14.01 -2.36
CA SER A 99 -8.85 -14.68 -1.23
C SER A 99 -7.51 -14.06 -0.84
N ALA A 100 -6.79 -13.44 -1.79
CA ALA A 100 -5.45 -12.94 -1.56
C ALA A 100 -5.43 -11.60 -0.78
N PHE A 101 -4.44 -11.44 0.11
CA PHE A 101 -4.11 -10.22 0.87
C PHE A 101 -5.18 -9.74 1.86
N LEU A 102 -6.17 -10.55 2.19
CA LEU A 102 -7.19 -10.27 3.20
C LEU A 102 -6.96 -11.14 4.42
N LYS A 103 -7.01 -10.51 5.60
CA LYS A 103 -6.87 -11.23 6.86
C LYS A 103 -8.03 -12.22 7.02
N GLY A 104 -7.72 -13.42 7.46
CA GLY A 104 -8.70 -14.49 7.66
C GLY A 104 -9.14 -15.22 6.38
N ARG A 105 -8.67 -14.83 5.18
CA ARG A 105 -8.91 -15.56 3.93
C ARG A 105 -7.70 -16.38 3.52
N ASN A 106 -7.95 -17.60 3.04
CA ASN A 106 -6.91 -18.49 2.58
C ASN A 106 -6.85 -18.51 1.04
N ILE A 107 -5.66 -18.26 0.50
CA ILE A 107 -5.44 -18.31 -0.95
C ILE A 107 -5.75 -19.69 -1.55
N MET A 108 -5.63 -20.75 -0.75
CA MET A 108 -5.96 -22.12 -1.17
C MET A 108 -7.44 -22.31 -1.49
N GLU A 109 -8.35 -21.55 -0.86
CA GLU A 109 -9.79 -21.62 -1.14
C GLU A 109 -10.08 -21.25 -2.61
N GLY A 110 -9.41 -20.23 -3.14
CA GLY A 110 -9.53 -19.85 -4.55
C GLY A 110 -9.02 -20.96 -5.50
N ILE A 111 -7.93 -21.62 -5.12
CA ILE A 111 -7.36 -22.73 -5.90
C ILE A 111 -8.29 -23.93 -5.88
N MET A 112 -8.85 -24.28 -4.72
CA MET A 112 -9.79 -25.38 -4.57
C MET A 112 -11.07 -25.14 -5.37
N CYS A 113 -11.66 -23.94 -5.24
CA CYS A 113 -12.84 -23.56 -6.02
C CYS A 113 -12.60 -23.66 -7.53
N LEU A 114 -11.44 -23.19 -8.01
CA LEU A 114 -11.06 -23.31 -9.41
C LEU A 114 -10.96 -24.79 -9.84
N HIS A 115 -10.37 -25.63 -9.00
CA HIS A 115 -10.22 -27.07 -9.27
C HIS A 115 -11.59 -27.76 -9.37
N GLU A 116 -12.52 -27.43 -8.49
CA GLU A 116 -13.89 -27.94 -8.51
C GLU A 116 -14.64 -27.52 -9.77
N ILE A 117 -14.51 -26.24 -10.18
CA ILE A 117 -15.13 -25.75 -11.42
C ILE A 117 -14.61 -26.50 -12.64
N ILE A 118 -13.29 -26.72 -12.72
CA ILE A 118 -12.67 -27.48 -13.81
C ILE A 118 -13.18 -28.93 -13.83
N HIS A 119 -13.25 -29.56 -12.67
CA HIS A 119 -13.73 -30.94 -12.55
C HIS A 119 -15.20 -31.05 -12.98
N ASP A 120 -16.07 -30.18 -12.46
CA ASP A 120 -17.51 -30.18 -12.82
C ASP A 120 -17.73 -29.94 -14.32
N THR A 121 -16.97 -28.99 -14.90
CA THR A 121 -17.06 -28.66 -16.34
C THR A 121 -16.66 -29.85 -17.19
N LYS A 122 -15.59 -30.57 -16.84
CA LYS A 122 -15.15 -31.80 -17.51
C LYS A 122 -16.15 -32.94 -17.36
N TRP A 123 -16.66 -33.14 -16.14
CA TRP A 123 -17.64 -34.18 -15.84
C TRP A 123 -18.92 -34.00 -16.65
N ARG A 124 -19.40 -32.77 -16.74
CA ARG A 124 -20.62 -32.43 -17.51
C ARG A 124 -20.38 -32.28 -19.02
N LYS A 125 -19.15 -32.50 -19.48
CA LYS A 125 -18.75 -32.30 -20.89
C LYS A 125 -19.18 -30.95 -21.46
N LYS A 126 -19.11 -29.89 -20.63
CA LYS A 126 -19.40 -28.51 -21.03
C LYS A 126 -18.14 -27.87 -21.58
N GLU A 127 -18.30 -27.06 -22.62
CA GLU A 127 -17.25 -26.17 -23.09
C GLU A 127 -17.13 -24.97 -22.17
N GLY A 128 -15.92 -24.53 -21.93
CA GLY A 128 -15.63 -23.38 -21.06
C GLY A 128 -14.29 -22.75 -21.40
N LEU A 129 -14.18 -21.45 -21.21
CA LEU A 129 -12.94 -20.70 -21.34
C LEU A 129 -12.44 -20.26 -19.96
N MET A 130 -11.17 -20.54 -19.66
CA MET A 130 -10.50 -20.04 -18.47
C MET A 130 -9.50 -18.97 -18.88
N LEU A 131 -9.69 -17.74 -18.37
CA LEU A 131 -8.80 -16.63 -18.61
C LEU A 131 -8.02 -16.29 -17.33
N LYS A 132 -6.68 -16.45 -17.37
CA LYS A 132 -5.78 -15.98 -16.32
C LYS A 132 -5.21 -14.62 -16.71
N LEU A 133 -5.54 -13.58 -15.94
CA LEU A 133 -4.99 -12.24 -16.11
C LEU A 133 -3.89 -11.99 -15.11
N ASP A 134 -2.74 -11.55 -15.58
CA ASP A 134 -1.63 -11.09 -14.75
C ASP A 134 -1.31 -9.63 -15.10
N PHE A 135 -1.46 -8.74 -14.12
CA PHE A 135 -1.23 -7.32 -14.32
C PHE A 135 0.20 -6.93 -13.93
N GLU A 136 0.98 -6.52 -14.91
CA GLU A 136 2.35 -6.08 -14.68
C GLU A 136 2.40 -4.80 -13.84
N LYS A 137 3.09 -4.87 -12.69
CA LYS A 137 3.37 -3.71 -11.81
C LYS A 137 2.12 -2.92 -11.43
N VAL A 138 1.04 -3.60 -11.05
CA VAL A 138 -0.24 -2.97 -10.67
C VAL A 138 -0.04 -1.83 -9.68
N TYR A 139 0.74 -2.06 -8.62
CA TYR A 139 0.98 -1.06 -7.58
C TYR A 139 1.66 0.20 -8.10
N ASP A 140 2.53 0.10 -9.09
CA ASP A 140 3.27 1.23 -9.64
C ASP A 140 2.46 2.00 -10.70
N LYS A 141 1.47 1.33 -11.33
CA LYS A 141 0.71 1.86 -12.47
C LYS A 141 -0.69 2.35 -12.13
N ILE A 142 -1.22 2.02 -10.96
CA ILE A 142 -2.60 2.34 -10.58
C ILE A 142 -2.86 3.85 -10.58
N ASN A 143 -3.98 4.26 -11.17
CA ASN A 143 -4.42 5.65 -11.20
C ASN A 143 -5.12 6.01 -9.88
N TRP A 144 -4.74 7.11 -9.26
CA TRP A 144 -5.32 7.56 -8.00
C TRP A 144 -6.80 7.93 -8.12
N ASN A 145 -7.21 8.57 -9.24
CA ASN A 145 -8.61 8.90 -9.46
C ASN A 145 -9.47 7.64 -9.48
N PHE A 146 -8.98 6.57 -10.10
CA PHE A 146 -9.66 5.28 -10.10
C PHE A 146 -9.86 4.72 -8.67
N ILE A 147 -8.84 4.82 -7.81
CA ILE A 147 -8.97 4.41 -6.39
C ILE A 147 -10.05 5.22 -5.71
N LEU A 148 -10.05 6.56 -5.90
CA LEU A 148 -11.00 7.47 -5.27
C LEU A 148 -12.44 7.23 -5.75
N GLU A 149 -12.63 7.01 -7.04
CA GLU A 149 -13.93 6.64 -7.62
C GLU A 149 -14.46 5.34 -7.03
N CYS A 150 -13.60 4.33 -6.92
CA CYS A 150 -13.97 3.05 -6.31
C CYS A 150 -14.37 3.20 -4.84
N LEU A 151 -13.66 4.01 -4.06
CA LEU A 151 -14.03 4.28 -2.68
C LEU A 151 -15.39 5.01 -2.60
N ALA A 152 -15.59 6.02 -3.44
CA ALA A 152 -16.85 6.75 -3.49
C ALA A 152 -18.03 5.85 -3.87
N GLN A 153 -17.88 4.99 -4.90
CA GLN A 153 -18.90 4.02 -5.31
C GLN A 153 -19.22 2.97 -4.23
N ARG A 154 -18.26 2.67 -3.36
CA ARG A 154 -18.43 1.78 -2.21
C ARG A 154 -19.02 2.48 -0.98
N GLY A 155 -19.42 3.75 -1.10
CA GLY A 155 -20.09 4.51 -0.04
C GLY A 155 -19.16 5.09 1.03
N PHE A 156 -17.85 5.21 0.75
CA PHE A 156 -16.95 5.89 1.68
C PHE A 156 -17.25 7.40 1.73
N PRO A 157 -17.25 8.01 2.93
CA PRO A 157 -17.46 9.44 3.08
C PRO A 157 -16.44 10.28 2.29
N ALA A 158 -16.85 11.44 1.76
CA ALA A 158 -15.97 12.35 1.03
C ALA A 158 -14.70 12.72 1.84
N LYS A 159 -14.83 12.91 3.15
CA LYS A 159 -13.71 13.17 4.06
C LYS A 159 -12.67 12.04 4.03
N TRP A 160 -13.11 10.78 3.98
CA TRP A 160 -12.22 9.63 3.87
C TRP A 160 -11.49 9.61 2.52
N CYS A 161 -12.21 9.84 1.43
CA CYS A 161 -11.62 9.91 0.10
C CYS A 161 -10.57 11.01 0.00
N LEU A 162 -10.82 12.17 0.66
CA LEU A 162 -9.86 13.27 0.73
C LEU A 162 -8.58 12.83 1.47
N TRP A 163 -8.68 12.21 2.64
CA TRP A 163 -7.51 11.70 3.37
C TRP A 163 -6.69 10.71 2.55
N VAL A 164 -7.36 9.79 1.86
CA VAL A 164 -6.69 8.82 0.97
C VAL A 164 -5.97 9.54 -0.16
N LYS A 165 -6.61 10.55 -0.77
CA LYS A 165 -6.01 11.37 -1.82
C LYS A 165 -4.75 12.08 -1.33
N GLU A 166 -4.80 12.74 -0.19
CA GLU A 166 -3.67 13.46 0.40
C GLU A 166 -2.50 12.52 0.71
N VAL A 167 -2.78 11.38 1.33
CA VAL A 167 -1.76 10.36 1.61
C VAL A 167 -1.08 9.87 0.34
N MET A 168 -1.81 9.65 -0.75
CA MET A 168 -1.23 9.18 -2.01
C MET A 168 -0.45 10.28 -2.75
N SER A 169 -1.00 11.50 -2.83
CA SER A 169 -0.50 12.56 -3.71
C SER A 169 0.53 13.51 -3.09
N SER A 170 0.59 13.60 -1.75
CA SER A 170 1.50 14.51 -1.06
C SER A 170 2.98 14.10 -1.10
N GLY A 171 3.25 12.87 -1.54
CA GLY A 171 4.57 12.25 -1.40
C GLY A 171 5.66 12.82 -2.29
N THR A 172 6.82 13.06 -1.67
CA THR A 172 8.04 13.46 -2.35
C THR A 172 9.07 12.35 -2.23
N LEU A 173 9.73 12.01 -3.34
CA LEU A 173 10.67 10.90 -3.45
C LEU A 173 12.02 11.38 -3.98
N SER A 174 13.09 10.73 -3.53
CA SER A 174 14.41 10.84 -4.12
C SER A 174 14.97 9.43 -4.37
N VAL A 175 15.84 9.28 -5.36
CA VAL A 175 16.54 8.02 -5.62
C VAL A 175 17.95 8.11 -5.05
N LYS A 176 18.33 7.10 -4.26
CA LYS A 176 19.68 6.96 -3.71
C LYS A 176 20.49 5.98 -4.58
N VAL A 177 21.56 6.46 -5.17
CA VAL A 177 22.50 5.66 -5.95
C VAL A 177 23.92 5.93 -5.46
N ASN A 178 24.68 4.89 -5.13
CA ASN A 178 26.06 5.00 -4.63
C ASN A 178 26.18 6.02 -3.47
N ASP A 179 25.27 5.92 -2.49
CA ASP A 179 25.17 6.79 -1.32
C ASP A 179 24.88 8.28 -1.59
N ARG A 180 24.60 8.64 -2.83
CA ARG A 180 24.19 10.00 -3.20
C ARG A 180 22.68 10.06 -3.45
N LEU A 181 22.04 11.09 -2.87
CA LEU A 181 20.64 11.39 -3.12
C LEU A 181 20.53 12.22 -4.42
N GLY A 182 19.64 11.80 -5.30
CA GLY A 182 19.24 12.57 -6.47
C GLY A 182 18.25 13.70 -6.13
N ALA A 183 17.80 14.41 -7.15
CA ALA A 183 16.77 15.42 -6.99
C ALA A 183 15.43 14.81 -6.49
N TYR A 184 14.69 15.58 -5.71
CA TYR A 184 13.36 15.18 -5.26
C TYR A 184 12.33 15.36 -6.37
N PHE A 185 11.40 14.41 -6.46
CA PHE A 185 10.29 14.45 -7.41
C PHE A 185 8.99 13.98 -6.78
N LYS A 186 7.86 14.36 -7.35
CA LYS A 186 6.53 13.89 -6.95
C LYS A 186 6.07 12.75 -7.85
N SER A 187 5.46 11.72 -7.27
CA SER A 187 4.80 10.67 -8.04
C SER A 187 3.44 11.17 -8.54
N GLY A 188 3.06 10.80 -9.77
CA GLY A 188 1.75 11.12 -10.33
C GLY A 188 0.76 9.96 -10.34
N LYS A 189 1.20 8.76 -9.98
CA LYS A 189 0.42 7.52 -9.94
C LYS A 189 1.10 6.45 -9.09
N GLY A 190 0.43 5.33 -8.92
CA GLY A 190 0.94 4.20 -8.16
C GLY A 190 0.80 4.38 -6.65
N VAL A 191 0.92 3.27 -5.94
CA VAL A 191 0.94 3.24 -4.48
C VAL A 191 2.26 2.62 -4.03
N ARG A 192 2.86 3.19 -2.99
CA ARG A 192 4.20 2.79 -2.56
C ARG A 192 4.18 1.39 -1.96
N GLN A 193 5.00 0.52 -2.51
CA GLN A 193 5.27 -0.78 -1.92
C GLN A 193 5.85 -0.59 -0.52
N ARG A 194 5.30 -1.27 0.50
CA ARG A 194 5.62 -1.10 1.94
C ARG A 194 5.18 0.22 2.58
N GLY A 195 4.51 1.12 1.89
CA GLY A 195 3.64 2.09 2.54
C GLY A 195 2.49 1.31 3.20
N SER A 196 2.22 1.56 4.48
CA SER A 196 1.21 0.82 5.22
C SER A 196 -0.22 1.00 4.68
N PHE A 197 -0.41 1.88 3.71
CA PHE A 197 -1.67 2.15 3.06
C PHE A 197 -1.70 1.54 1.65
N ILE A 198 -1.76 0.22 1.57
CA ILE A 198 -2.12 -0.47 0.33
C ILE A 198 -3.38 -1.24 0.66
N PRO A 199 -4.55 -0.80 0.20
CA PRO A 199 -5.69 -1.71 0.15
C PRO A 199 -5.27 -2.89 -0.73
N PRO A 200 -5.61 -4.12 -0.34
CA PRO A 200 -5.39 -5.27 -1.21
C PRO A 200 -5.97 -4.94 -2.59
N PRO A 201 -5.38 -5.44 -3.69
CA PRO A 201 -5.89 -5.16 -5.01
C PRO A 201 -7.36 -5.56 -5.03
N VAL A 202 -8.23 -4.55 -5.03
CA VAL A 202 -9.67 -4.76 -5.14
C VAL A 202 -9.86 -5.31 -6.54
N GLN A 203 -10.16 -6.59 -6.66
CA GLN A 203 -10.61 -7.13 -7.93
C GLN A 203 -11.93 -6.44 -8.25
N TYR A 204 -11.87 -5.58 -9.25
CA TYR A 204 -13.04 -4.95 -9.81
C TYR A 204 -13.72 -5.97 -10.71
N SER A 205 -14.59 -6.78 -10.12
CA SER A 205 -15.62 -7.45 -10.90
C SER A 205 -16.69 -6.42 -11.22
N CYS A 206 -16.74 -5.96 -12.45
CA CYS A 206 -17.92 -5.36 -13.06
C CYS A 206 -19.07 -6.36 -13.04
#